data_24d0469b37ef3c037510b3b43ddd54f0
#
_entry.id   24d0469b37ef3c037510b3b43ddd54f0
#
_cell.length_a   1.000
_cell.length_b   1.000
_cell.length_c   1.000
_cell.angle_alpha   90.00
_cell.angle_beta   90.00
_cell.angle_gamma   90.00
#
_symmetry.space_group_name_H-M   'P 1'
#
loop_
_entity.id
_entity.type
_entity.pdbx_description
1 polymer ?
#
loop_
_entity_poly.entity_id
_entity_poly.type
_entity_poly.pdbx_seq_one_letter_code
_entity_poly.pdbx_strand_id
1 'polypeptide(L)'
;MLPRIKIQFLNGQLGTVGESPDGLFALVCGAAAVTKKLELGKAYTLHSFDELDALGVTSENNPRLHKHVQDFYTEAEEGTKLVIFPVDKAKTFTELCDKDTGVIKELITAENGALRGIFVAGDGREATITTNGLDNDLFTALPKAQQLAEWATTSLYAPLFVILEGRGYKDGAVKDLHKEAYNRVGVLIGDTVKASEGAAVGLMAGRLATLPVQRNIARVKNGALKPVAMFIGEKPVEENASAVSDLYDAGYITPRKYVGKAGYFFTDDCLACEQTDDYAHITARRTVDKAYRIAYAALLELMMDELSVNEDGTLQHGIIMAWQQMMENAVNRAMTATGELSADADGTGCKAYVDPTQNVLSTSKIELTLKVRPFGYARYVDVKLGFQVETGK
;
A
#
# COMPACT_ATOMS: atom_id res chain seq x y z
N MET A 1 -19.72 46.38 6.16
CA MET A 1 -20.25 45.16 6.83
C MET A 1 -19.28 44.85 7.98
N LEU A 2 -19.78 44.71 9.19
CA LEU A 2 -18.92 44.44 10.35
C LEU A 2 -18.30 43.03 10.25
N PRO A 3 -17.05 42.81 10.72
CA PRO A 3 -16.45 41.50 10.83
C PRO A 3 -17.35 40.55 11.63
N ARG A 4 -17.56 39.33 11.11
CA ARG A 4 -18.42 38.33 11.78
C ARG A 4 -17.94 36.91 11.44
N ILE A 5 -18.17 35.97 12.35
CA ILE A 5 -18.09 34.54 12.09
C ILE A 5 -19.47 34.08 11.62
N LYS A 6 -19.51 33.40 10.46
CA LYS A 6 -20.74 32.78 9.96
C LYS A 6 -20.54 31.26 9.98
N ILE A 7 -21.35 30.56 10.77
CA ILE A 7 -21.39 29.08 10.79
C ILE A 7 -22.62 28.66 9.98
N GLN A 8 -22.42 27.74 9.05
CA GLN A 8 -23.51 27.15 8.26
C GLN A 8 -23.53 25.64 8.53
N PHE A 9 -24.71 25.09 8.77
CA PHE A 9 -24.91 23.65 8.79
C PHE A 9 -25.09 23.14 7.36
N LEU A 10 -24.26 22.17 6.97
CA LEU A 10 -24.38 21.47 5.70
C LEU A 10 -25.28 20.25 5.90
N ASN A 11 -26.23 20.05 4.98
CA ASN A 11 -27.12 18.88 4.96
C ASN A 11 -26.71 17.93 3.82
N GLY A 12 -27.01 16.64 3.95
CA GLY A 12 -26.68 15.63 2.93
C GLY A 12 -25.28 15.00 3.08
N GLN A 13 -24.58 15.28 4.19
CA GLN A 13 -23.25 14.73 4.47
C GLN A 13 -23.29 13.49 5.40
N LEU A 14 -24.46 13.06 5.85
CA LEU A 14 -24.65 11.85 6.63
C LEU A 14 -24.46 10.62 5.71
N GLY A 15 -23.46 9.80 5.99
CA GLY A 15 -23.11 8.61 5.21
C GLY A 15 -21.94 8.79 4.23
N THR A 16 -21.38 10.00 4.10
CA THR A 16 -20.10 10.16 3.41
C THR A 16 -18.99 9.62 4.29
N VAL A 17 -18.32 8.57 3.81
CA VAL A 17 -17.08 8.10 4.41
C VAL A 17 -16.04 9.21 4.26
N GLY A 18 -15.44 9.63 5.38
CA GLY A 18 -14.36 10.62 5.34
C GLY A 18 -13.21 10.04 4.50
N GLU A 19 -12.77 10.78 3.47
CA GLU A 19 -11.63 10.37 2.65
C GLU A 19 -10.43 10.11 3.55
N SER A 20 -9.92 8.87 3.54
CA SER A 20 -8.60 8.60 4.08
C SER A 20 -7.59 8.98 3.01
N PRO A 21 -6.81 10.05 3.19
CA PRO A 21 -5.76 10.42 2.23
C PRO A 21 -4.71 9.32 2.07
N ASP A 22 -4.70 8.32 2.95
CA ASP A 22 -3.80 7.18 2.92
C ASP A 22 -4.40 5.94 2.21
N GLY A 23 -5.65 6.00 1.80
CA GLY A 23 -6.38 4.93 1.10
C GLY A 23 -6.59 5.16 -0.40
N LEU A 24 -6.01 6.21 -1.01
CA LEU A 24 -6.16 6.43 -2.44
C LEU A 24 -5.20 5.54 -3.24
N PHE A 25 -5.76 4.57 -3.94
CA PHE A 25 -5.04 3.60 -4.74
C PHE A 25 -5.41 3.68 -6.22
N ALA A 26 -4.47 3.26 -7.08
CA ALA A 26 -4.73 3.06 -8.49
C ALA A 26 -4.79 1.57 -8.83
N LEU A 27 -5.78 1.20 -9.62
CA LEU A 27 -5.91 -0.12 -10.25
C LEU A 27 -5.56 0.01 -11.74
N VAL A 28 -4.42 -0.51 -12.12
CA VAL A 28 -3.98 -0.62 -13.51
C VAL A 28 -4.39 -1.99 -14.02
N CYS A 29 -5.22 -2.04 -15.03
CA CYS A 29 -5.77 -3.30 -15.53
C CYS A 29 -5.86 -3.32 -17.07
N GLY A 30 -5.49 -4.44 -17.68
CA GLY A 30 -5.73 -4.68 -19.10
C GLY A 30 -7.22 -4.58 -19.44
N ALA A 31 -7.56 -3.77 -20.44
CA ALA A 31 -8.94 -3.51 -20.81
C ALA A 31 -9.11 -3.30 -22.33
N ALA A 32 -10.34 -3.39 -22.79
CA ALA A 32 -10.74 -2.94 -24.13
C ALA A 32 -11.37 -1.55 -24.03
N ALA A 33 -11.02 -0.66 -24.96
CA ALA A 33 -11.63 0.66 -25.04
C ALA A 33 -13.15 0.56 -25.30
N VAL A 34 -13.91 1.49 -24.71
CA VAL A 34 -15.35 1.62 -24.99
C VAL A 34 -15.56 2.97 -25.70
N THR A 35 -16.09 2.94 -26.90
CA THR A 35 -16.23 4.11 -27.76
C THR A 35 -16.88 5.29 -27.03
N LYS A 36 -16.19 6.42 -26.97
CA LYS A 36 -16.62 7.69 -26.33
C LYS A 36 -16.81 7.61 -24.81
N LYS A 37 -16.46 6.50 -24.16
CA LYS A 37 -16.67 6.30 -22.73
C LYS A 37 -15.39 5.93 -21.98
N LEU A 38 -14.69 4.86 -22.39
CA LEU A 38 -13.47 4.38 -21.77
C LEU A 38 -12.30 4.45 -22.76
N GLU A 39 -11.34 5.31 -22.50
CA GLU A 39 -10.11 5.45 -23.26
C GLU A 39 -8.97 4.73 -22.53
N LEU A 40 -8.14 3.97 -23.26
CA LEU A 40 -6.95 3.34 -22.69
C LEU A 40 -5.87 4.40 -22.41
N GLY A 41 -5.13 4.22 -21.32
CA GLY A 41 -4.09 5.17 -20.89
C GLY A 41 -4.64 6.45 -20.24
N LYS A 42 -5.91 6.46 -19.85
CA LYS A 42 -6.54 7.58 -19.14
C LYS A 42 -7.03 7.16 -17.77
N ALA A 43 -6.73 7.97 -16.76
CA ALA A 43 -7.20 7.75 -15.41
C ALA A 43 -8.67 8.16 -15.24
N TYR A 44 -9.42 7.37 -14.50
CA TYR A 44 -10.80 7.66 -14.09
C TYR A 44 -10.92 7.41 -12.60
N THR A 45 -11.44 8.39 -11.86
CA THR A 45 -11.70 8.25 -10.42
C THR A 45 -13.12 7.79 -10.22
N LEU A 46 -13.29 6.69 -9.50
CA LEU A 46 -14.59 6.12 -9.12
C LEU A 46 -14.81 6.30 -7.62
N HIS A 47 -16.07 6.45 -7.22
CA HIS A 47 -16.53 6.52 -5.82
C HIS A 47 -17.51 5.40 -5.48
N SER A 48 -18.04 4.71 -6.50
CA SER A 48 -18.92 3.55 -6.37
C SER A 48 -18.71 2.58 -7.51
N PHE A 49 -19.17 1.35 -7.32
CA PHE A 49 -19.15 0.33 -8.38
C PHE A 49 -20.02 0.73 -9.56
N ASP A 50 -21.18 1.36 -9.31
CA ASP A 50 -22.16 1.73 -10.35
C ASP A 50 -21.62 2.77 -11.34
N GLU A 51 -20.56 3.51 -10.98
CA GLU A 51 -19.93 4.47 -11.89
C GLU A 51 -19.23 3.80 -13.10
N LEU A 52 -18.96 2.49 -13.03
CA LEU A 52 -18.49 1.72 -14.19
C LEU A 52 -19.49 1.69 -15.33
N ASP A 53 -20.78 1.71 -15.04
CA ASP A 53 -21.85 1.72 -16.07
C ASP A 53 -21.79 3.00 -16.92
N ALA A 54 -21.46 4.14 -16.30
CA ALA A 54 -21.26 5.39 -17.02
C ALA A 54 -20.08 5.31 -18.01
N LEU A 55 -19.05 4.54 -17.67
CA LEU A 55 -17.90 4.25 -18.53
C LEU A 55 -18.20 3.12 -19.54
N GLY A 56 -19.37 2.50 -19.46
CA GLY A 56 -19.79 1.39 -20.34
C GLY A 56 -18.98 0.11 -20.14
N VAL A 57 -18.36 -0.05 -18.96
CA VAL A 57 -17.63 -1.26 -18.59
C VAL A 57 -18.62 -2.28 -18.04
N THR A 58 -18.61 -3.48 -18.62
CA THR A 58 -19.47 -4.59 -18.21
C THR A 58 -18.66 -5.85 -18.01
N SER A 59 -19.26 -6.85 -17.37
CA SER A 59 -18.66 -8.18 -17.22
C SER A 59 -18.43 -8.91 -18.57
N GLU A 60 -19.08 -8.46 -19.65
CA GLU A 60 -18.91 -9.05 -20.99
C GLU A 60 -17.76 -8.44 -21.77
N ASN A 61 -17.63 -7.09 -21.76
CA ASN A 61 -16.64 -6.39 -22.59
C ASN A 61 -15.28 -6.22 -21.88
N ASN A 62 -15.27 -6.09 -20.55
CA ASN A 62 -14.08 -5.93 -19.73
C ASN A 62 -14.17 -6.75 -18.43
N PRO A 63 -14.24 -8.09 -18.51
CA PRO A 63 -14.55 -8.96 -17.37
C PRO A 63 -13.55 -8.78 -16.20
N ARG A 64 -12.26 -8.63 -16.50
CA ARG A 64 -11.22 -8.47 -15.45
C ARG A 64 -11.32 -7.13 -14.76
N LEU A 65 -11.41 -6.02 -15.50
CA LEU A 65 -11.56 -4.69 -14.92
C LEU A 65 -12.84 -4.59 -14.08
N HIS A 66 -13.96 -5.07 -14.63
CA HIS A 66 -15.25 -5.11 -13.93
C HIS A 66 -15.15 -5.89 -12.62
N LYS A 67 -14.55 -7.09 -12.64
CA LYS A 67 -14.35 -7.93 -11.47
C LYS A 67 -13.50 -7.22 -10.42
N HIS A 68 -12.34 -6.66 -10.78
CA HIS A 68 -11.46 -6.03 -9.80
C HIS A 68 -12.08 -4.80 -9.15
N VAL A 69 -12.86 -4.00 -9.88
CA VAL A 69 -13.61 -2.88 -9.30
C VAL A 69 -14.74 -3.38 -8.40
N GLN A 70 -15.44 -4.44 -8.79
CA GLN A 70 -16.44 -5.10 -7.95
C GLN A 70 -15.81 -5.64 -6.66
N ASP A 71 -14.68 -6.33 -6.75
CA ASP A 71 -13.93 -6.84 -5.60
C ASP A 71 -13.48 -5.70 -4.68
N PHE A 72 -13.04 -4.56 -5.24
CA PHE A 72 -12.67 -3.38 -4.46
C PHE A 72 -13.85 -2.88 -3.63
N TYR A 73 -14.99 -2.61 -4.25
CA TYR A 73 -16.18 -2.11 -3.55
C TYR A 73 -16.90 -3.18 -2.73
N THR A 74 -16.55 -4.46 -2.90
CA THR A 74 -16.96 -5.50 -1.96
C THR A 74 -16.32 -5.33 -0.60
N GLU A 75 -15.02 -4.96 -0.53
CA GLU A 75 -14.29 -4.71 0.73
C GLU A 75 -14.38 -3.25 1.18
N ALA A 76 -14.22 -2.32 0.27
CA ALA A 76 -14.35 -0.90 0.54
C ALA A 76 -15.83 -0.50 0.68
N GLU A 77 -16.08 0.60 1.38
CA GLU A 77 -17.40 1.21 1.44
C GLU A 77 -17.60 2.14 0.23
N GLU A 78 -18.85 2.30 -0.19
CA GLU A 78 -19.21 3.30 -1.20
C GLU A 78 -18.75 4.70 -0.75
N GLY A 79 -18.31 5.51 -1.70
CA GLY A 79 -17.66 6.80 -1.44
C GLY A 79 -16.13 6.70 -1.31
N THR A 80 -15.57 5.50 -1.14
CA THR A 80 -14.12 5.30 -1.18
C THR A 80 -13.60 5.53 -2.60
N LYS A 81 -12.59 6.40 -2.74
CA LYS A 81 -12.00 6.70 -4.05
C LYS A 81 -11.12 5.57 -4.55
N LEU A 82 -11.33 5.18 -5.80
CA LEU A 82 -10.47 4.29 -6.57
C LEU A 82 -10.12 4.97 -7.90
N VAL A 83 -8.84 5.06 -8.22
CA VAL A 83 -8.40 5.48 -9.56
C VAL A 83 -8.25 4.22 -10.41
N ILE A 84 -9.03 4.08 -11.48
CA ILE A 84 -8.83 3.02 -12.47
C ILE A 84 -8.01 3.58 -13.65
N PHE A 85 -7.07 2.78 -14.13
CA PHE A 85 -6.24 3.12 -15.27
C PHE A 85 -6.24 1.95 -16.26
N PRO A 86 -7.21 1.94 -17.21
CA PRO A 86 -7.29 0.90 -18.21
C PRO A 86 -6.14 1.00 -19.19
N VAL A 87 -5.48 -0.13 -19.46
CA VAL A 87 -4.33 -0.23 -20.37
C VAL A 87 -4.59 -1.26 -21.45
N ASP A 88 -3.79 -1.22 -22.53
CA ASP A 88 -3.89 -2.23 -23.57
C ASP A 88 -3.59 -3.62 -23.00
N LYS A 89 -4.48 -4.59 -23.32
CA LYS A 89 -4.39 -5.99 -22.91
C LYS A 89 -3.10 -6.67 -23.34
N ALA A 90 -2.46 -6.21 -24.41
CA ALA A 90 -1.20 -6.75 -24.91
C ALA A 90 0.00 -6.35 -24.06
N LYS A 91 -0.11 -5.31 -23.22
CA LYS A 91 0.99 -4.82 -22.38
C LYS A 91 1.35 -5.83 -21.29
N THR A 92 2.66 -6.06 -21.14
CA THR A 92 3.22 -6.87 -20.05
C THR A 92 3.39 -6.03 -18.80
N PHE A 93 3.49 -6.67 -17.61
CA PHE A 93 3.78 -5.96 -16.36
C PHE A 93 5.13 -5.26 -16.40
N THR A 94 6.12 -5.89 -17.07
CA THR A 94 7.44 -5.30 -17.29
C THR A 94 7.36 -3.99 -18.07
N GLU A 95 6.56 -3.93 -19.15
CA GLU A 95 6.35 -2.71 -19.93
C GLU A 95 5.58 -1.64 -19.15
N LEU A 96 4.53 -2.06 -18.40
CA LEU A 96 3.71 -1.15 -17.61
C LEU A 96 4.51 -0.47 -16.49
N CYS A 97 5.38 -1.22 -15.80
CA CYS A 97 6.16 -0.75 -14.66
C CYS A 97 7.50 -0.09 -15.03
N ASP A 98 7.85 0.00 -16.32
CA ASP A 98 9.11 0.63 -16.73
C ASP A 98 9.08 2.13 -16.40
N LYS A 99 10.03 2.59 -15.57
CA LYS A 99 10.09 4.00 -15.12
C LYS A 99 10.42 5.01 -16.22
N ASP A 100 10.93 4.56 -17.38
CA ASP A 100 11.33 5.43 -18.48
C ASP A 100 10.27 5.50 -19.58
N THR A 101 9.64 4.38 -19.89
CA THR A 101 8.70 4.22 -21.02
C THR A 101 7.32 3.71 -20.63
N GLY A 102 7.12 3.31 -19.37
CA GLY A 102 5.87 2.72 -18.91
C GLY A 102 4.77 3.76 -18.66
N VAL A 103 3.54 3.41 -19.02
CA VAL A 103 2.38 4.30 -18.88
C VAL A 103 2.00 4.57 -17.42
N ILE A 104 2.41 3.71 -16.47
CA ILE A 104 2.17 3.95 -15.04
C ILE A 104 2.92 5.19 -14.55
N LYS A 105 4.06 5.52 -15.13
CA LYS A 105 4.79 6.76 -14.84
C LYS A 105 3.93 7.99 -15.16
N GLU A 106 3.22 7.97 -16.28
CA GLU A 106 2.33 9.07 -16.68
C GLU A 106 1.17 9.22 -15.69
N LEU A 107 0.58 8.09 -15.25
CA LEU A 107 -0.44 8.07 -14.22
C LEU A 107 0.06 8.70 -12.91
N ILE A 108 1.23 8.26 -12.40
CA ILE A 108 1.79 8.81 -11.15
C ILE A 108 2.03 10.32 -11.26
N THR A 109 2.52 10.77 -12.42
CA THR A 109 2.79 12.19 -12.66
C THR A 109 1.49 12.98 -12.70
N ALA A 110 0.46 12.48 -13.40
CA ALA A 110 -0.84 13.13 -13.52
C ALA A 110 -1.57 13.25 -12.15
N GLU A 111 -1.47 12.24 -11.31
CA GLU A 111 -2.07 12.22 -9.96
C GLU A 111 -1.29 13.06 -8.95
N ASN A 112 -0.18 13.67 -9.34
CA ASN A 112 0.57 14.67 -8.58
C ASN A 112 0.81 14.30 -7.11
N GLY A 113 1.27 13.06 -6.86
CA GLY A 113 1.60 12.57 -5.51
C GLY A 113 0.39 12.20 -4.65
N ALA A 114 -0.82 12.12 -5.21
CA ALA A 114 -2.01 11.71 -4.46
C ALA A 114 -2.07 10.20 -4.19
N LEU A 115 -1.53 9.38 -5.08
CA LEU A 115 -1.56 7.93 -4.97
C LEU A 115 -0.68 7.41 -3.83
N ARG A 116 -1.15 6.37 -3.14
CA ARG A 116 -0.44 5.69 -2.05
C ARG A 116 0.03 4.29 -2.41
N GLY A 117 -0.57 3.70 -3.43
CA GLY A 117 -0.20 2.39 -3.95
C GLY A 117 -0.82 2.15 -5.30
N ILE A 118 -0.21 1.24 -6.06
CA ILE A 118 -0.65 0.85 -7.39
C ILE A 118 -0.84 -0.66 -7.39
N PHE A 119 -1.99 -1.11 -7.89
CA PHE A 119 -2.35 -2.51 -8.05
C PHE A 119 -2.39 -2.82 -9.53
N VAL A 120 -1.54 -3.75 -9.98
CA VAL A 120 -1.40 -4.09 -11.40
C VAL A 120 -2.01 -5.46 -11.66
N ALA A 121 -3.00 -5.50 -12.54
CA ALA A 121 -3.73 -6.70 -12.94
C ALA A 121 -3.62 -6.93 -14.44
N GLY A 122 -3.51 -8.21 -14.84
CA GLY A 122 -3.60 -8.62 -16.24
C GLY A 122 -5.04 -8.66 -16.75
N ASP A 123 -5.19 -9.01 -18.01
CA ASP A 123 -6.51 -9.18 -18.64
C ASP A 123 -7.05 -10.63 -18.62
N GLY A 124 -6.36 -11.54 -17.91
CA GLY A 124 -6.70 -12.95 -17.83
C GLY A 124 -6.21 -13.81 -19.00
N ARG A 125 -5.37 -13.26 -19.91
CA ARG A 125 -4.68 -14.06 -20.92
C ARG A 125 -3.80 -15.12 -20.27
N GLU A 126 -3.60 -16.25 -20.96
CA GLU A 126 -2.70 -17.28 -20.49
C GLU A 126 -1.27 -16.74 -20.30
N ALA A 127 -0.59 -17.22 -19.27
CA ALA A 127 0.83 -16.95 -19.05
C ALA A 127 1.62 -17.51 -20.22
N THR A 128 2.45 -16.66 -20.86
CA THR A 128 3.20 -17.04 -22.06
C THR A 128 4.26 -18.10 -21.74
N ILE A 129 4.92 -17.96 -20.58
CA ILE A 129 5.95 -18.89 -20.08
C ILE A 129 5.81 -18.90 -18.56
N THR A 130 5.56 -20.09 -18.01
CA THR A 130 5.51 -20.29 -16.56
C THR A 130 6.89 -20.70 -16.07
N THR A 131 7.50 -19.90 -15.21
CA THR A 131 8.78 -20.18 -14.56
C THR A 131 8.58 -20.08 -13.05
N ASN A 132 9.13 -21.03 -12.29
CA ASN A 132 8.97 -21.03 -10.83
C ASN A 132 7.51 -20.87 -10.37
N GLY A 133 6.60 -21.58 -11.03
CA GLY A 133 5.19 -21.64 -10.68
C GLY A 133 4.33 -20.44 -11.09
N LEU A 134 4.89 -19.40 -11.71
CA LEU A 134 4.21 -18.18 -12.11
C LEU A 134 4.60 -17.70 -13.50
N ASP A 135 3.85 -16.76 -14.06
CA ASP A 135 4.20 -16.07 -15.30
C ASP A 135 5.60 -15.43 -15.18
N ASN A 136 6.48 -15.72 -16.12
CA ASN A 136 7.84 -15.20 -16.12
C ASN A 136 7.93 -13.67 -16.19
N ASP A 137 6.96 -13.01 -16.82
CA ASP A 137 6.87 -11.54 -16.87
C ASP A 137 6.80 -10.91 -15.48
N LEU A 138 6.17 -11.59 -14.52
CA LEU A 138 6.12 -11.13 -13.13
C LEU A 138 7.52 -10.90 -12.55
N PHE A 139 8.44 -11.86 -12.75
CA PHE A 139 9.79 -11.78 -12.19
C PHE A 139 10.65 -10.71 -12.84
N THR A 140 10.40 -10.40 -14.11
CA THR A 140 11.05 -9.28 -14.81
C THR A 140 10.42 -7.93 -14.46
N ALA A 141 9.15 -7.91 -14.07
CA ALA A 141 8.44 -6.71 -13.64
C ALA A 141 8.81 -6.27 -12.20
N LEU A 142 9.16 -7.19 -11.30
CA LEU A 142 9.53 -6.87 -9.90
C LEU A 142 10.57 -5.74 -9.79
N PRO A 143 11.77 -5.83 -10.42
CA PRO A 143 12.76 -4.77 -10.35
C PRO A 143 12.29 -3.48 -11.03
N LYS A 144 11.46 -3.56 -12.07
CA LYS A 144 10.89 -2.39 -12.75
C LYS A 144 9.90 -1.66 -11.85
N ALA A 145 9.02 -2.38 -11.17
CA ALA A 145 8.07 -1.84 -10.20
C ALA A 145 8.78 -1.17 -9.01
N GLN A 146 9.87 -1.78 -8.52
CA GLN A 146 10.70 -1.17 -7.46
C GLN A 146 11.32 0.15 -7.93
N GLN A 147 11.97 0.15 -9.10
CA GLN A 147 12.59 1.35 -9.67
C GLN A 147 11.56 2.46 -9.94
N LEU A 148 10.35 2.11 -10.36
CA LEU A 148 9.25 3.05 -10.57
C LEU A 148 8.80 3.69 -9.25
N ALA A 149 8.63 2.89 -8.20
CA ALA A 149 8.23 3.36 -6.87
C ALA A 149 9.34 4.21 -6.20
N GLU A 150 10.60 3.86 -6.39
CA GLU A 150 11.75 4.65 -5.96
C GLU A 150 11.83 5.99 -6.71
N TRP A 151 11.63 5.97 -8.02
CA TRP A 151 11.57 7.20 -8.83
C TRP A 151 10.45 8.12 -8.35
N ALA A 152 9.25 7.61 -8.10
CA ALA A 152 8.15 8.40 -7.55
C ALA A 152 8.51 9.03 -6.20
N THR A 153 9.21 8.26 -5.34
CA THR A 153 9.65 8.72 -4.02
C THR A 153 10.72 9.81 -4.11
N THR A 154 11.75 9.62 -4.97
CA THR A 154 12.93 10.49 -5.00
C THR A 154 12.76 11.70 -5.91
N SER A 155 12.02 11.56 -7.02
CA SER A 155 11.87 12.61 -8.03
C SER A 155 10.58 13.41 -7.88
N LEU A 156 9.50 12.78 -7.37
CA LEU A 156 8.20 13.44 -7.20
C LEU A 156 7.86 13.67 -5.72
N TYR A 157 8.68 13.18 -4.78
CA TYR A 157 8.42 13.21 -3.33
C TYR A 157 7.07 12.56 -2.97
N ALA A 158 6.64 11.60 -3.77
CA ALA A 158 5.37 10.89 -3.73
C ALA A 158 5.58 9.40 -3.44
N PRO A 159 5.94 9.01 -2.22
CA PRO A 159 6.21 7.62 -1.89
C PRO A 159 4.96 6.76 -2.04
N LEU A 160 5.11 5.61 -2.71
CA LEU A 160 4.08 4.61 -2.94
C LEU A 160 4.66 3.20 -2.98
N PHE A 161 3.80 2.20 -2.97
CA PHE A 161 4.14 0.80 -3.17
C PHE A 161 3.38 0.23 -4.37
N VAL A 162 3.81 -0.92 -4.89
CA VAL A 162 3.19 -1.60 -6.04
C VAL A 162 2.83 -3.02 -5.64
N ILE A 163 1.62 -3.46 -5.96
CA ILE A 163 1.20 -4.85 -5.83
C ILE A 163 0.98 -5.42 -7.22
N LEU A 164 1.69 -6.48 -7.53
CA LEU A 164 1.55 -7.20 -8.78
C LEU A 164 0.64 -8.42 -8.60
N GLU A 165 -0.17 -8.69 -9.60
CA GLU A 165 -0.97 -9.90 -9.71
C GLU A 165 -0.07 -11.11 -9.96
N GLY A 166 -0.11 -12.13 -9.09
CA GLY A 166 0.59 -13.39 -9.26
C GLY A 166 -0.12 -14.27 -10.28
N ARG A 167 0.18 -14.06 -11.56
CA ARG A 167 -0.49 -14.70 -12.70
C ARG A 167 0.02 -16.09 -12.99
N GLY A 168 -0.89 -16.92 -13.51
CA GLY A 168 -0.58 -18.23 -14.06
C GLY A 168 -0.03 -19.21 -13.04
N TYR A 169 -0.46 -19.09 -11.77
CA TYR A 169 0.04 -19.96 -10.70
C TYR A 169 -0.23 -21.43 -11.02
N LYS A 170 0.82 -22.23 -10.98
CA LYS A 170 0.81 -23.70 -11.07
C LYS A 170 1.34 -24.27 -9.77
N ASP A 171 0.64 -25.29 -9.25
CA ASP A 171 1.12 -26.01 -8.06
C ASP A 171 2.57 -26.47 -8.25
N GLY A 172 3.42 -26.21 -7.25
CA GLY A 172 4.83 -26.59 -7.26
C GLY A 172 5.76 -25.57 -6.64
N ALA A 173 7.05 -25.70 -6.87
CA ALA A 173 8.05 -24.80 -6.34
C ALA A 173 7.91 -23.39 -6.94
N VAL A 174 7.85 -22.39 -6.07
CA VAL A 174 7.83 -20.96 -6.42
C VAL A 174 9.17 -20.31 -6.11
N LYS A 175 9.42 -19.17 -6.75
CA LYS A 175 10.61 -18.36 -6.44
C LYS A 175 10.47 -17.76 -5.05
N ASP A 176 11.51 -17.87 -4.25
CA ASP A 176 11.58 -17.28 -2.91
C ASP A 176 11.81 -15.75 -3.04
N LEU A 177 10.78 -14.96 -2.75
CA LEU A 177 10.80 -13.50 -2.81
C LEU A 177 11.56 -12.88 -1.64
N HIS A 178 11.82 -13.62 -0.56
CA HIS A 178 12.63 -13.14 0.56
C HIS A 178 14.12 -13.01 0.20
N LYS A 179 14.54 -13.52 -0.96
CA LYS A 179 15.90 -13.34 -1.50
C LYS A 179 16.04 -12.12 -2.40
N GLU A 180 14.97 -11.41 -2.64
CA GLU A 180 14.95 -10.19 -3.43
C GLU A 180 15.19 -8.93 -2.57
N ALA A 181 15.32 -7.77 -3.21
CA ALA A 181 15.55 -6.49 -2.54
C ALA A 181 14.46 -5.44 -2.92
N TYR A 182 13.20 -5.89 -3.06
CA TYR A 182 12.11 -5.06 -3.57
C TYR A 182 11.13 -4.71 -2.44
N ASN A 183 11.54 -3.86 -1.51
CA ASN A 183 10.77 -3.47 -0.33
C ASN A 183 9.65 -2.46 -0.60
N ARG A 184 9.30 -2.22 -1.87
CA ARG A 184 8.13 -1.45 -2.32
C ARG A 184 7.21 -2.27 -3.23
N VAL A 185 7.51 -3.56 -3.44
CA VAL A 185 6.74 -4.42 -4.34
C VAL A 185 6.27 -5.66 -3.60
N GLY A 186 4.98 -5.96 -3.70
CA GLY A 186 4.39 -7.19 -3.20
C GLY A 186 3.71 -7.98 -4.32
N VAL A 187 3.52 -9.28 -4.11
CA VAL A 187 2.84 -10.17 -5.04
C VAL A 187 1.69 -10.88 -4.35
N LEU A 188 0.50 -10.75 -4.92
CA LEU A 188 -0.71 -11.43 -4.45
C LEU A 188 -0.99 -12.65 -5.33
N ILE A 189 -1.23 -13.81 -4.70
CA ILE A 189 -1.71 -15.03 -5.34
C ILE A 189 -3.03 -15.44 -4.68
N GLY A 190 -3.96 -15.91 -5.49
CA GLY A 190 -5.30 -16.33 -5.07
C GLY A 190 -6.39 -15.35 -5.49
N ASP A 191 -7.55 -15.90 -5.85
CA ASP A 191 -8.62 -15.15 -6.45
C ASP A 191 -9.99 -15.57 -5.88
N THR A 192 -10.99 -14.74 -6.13
CA THR A 192 -12.41 -15.01 -5.85
C THR A 192 -13.05 -15.91 -6.93
N VAL A 193 -12.37 -16.06 -8.05
CA VAL A 193 -12.82 -16.90 -9.18
C VAL A 193 -11.89 -18.11 -9.35
N LYS A 194 -12.48 -19.30 -9.42
CA LYS A 194 -11.75 -20.55 -9.66
C LYS A 194 -11.06 -20.53 -11.00
N ALA A 195 -9.81 -20.97 -11.06
CA ALA A 195 -9.00 -21.07 -12.28
C ALA A 195 -8.92 -19.77 -13.09
N SER A 196 -8.92 -18.62 -12.43
CA SER A 196 -8.91 -17.30 -13.08
C SER A 196 -7.58 -16.95 -13.74
N GLU A 197 -6.53 -17.72 -13.46
CA GLU A 197 -5.13 -17.44 -13.83
C GLU A 197 -4.59 -16.09 -13.32
N GLY A 198 -5.29 -15.44 -12.40
CA GLY A 198 -4.92 -14.16 -11.81
C GLY A 198 -5.02 -14.16 -10.29
N ALA A 199 -5.09 -12.97 -9.70
CA ALA A 199 -5.27 -12.78 -8.28
C ALA A 199 -6.22 -11.61 -7.97
N ALA A 200 -6.89 -11.63 -6.82
CA ALA A 200 -7.88 -10.64 -6.41
C ALA A 200 -7.23 -9.32 -5.92
N VAL A 201 -6.41 -8.67 -6.76
CA VAL A 201 -5.71 -7.42 -6.36
C VAL A 201 -6.69 -6.28 -6.07
N GLY A 202 -7.85 -6.24 -6.71
CA GLY A 202 -8.92 -5.29 -6.40
C GLY A 202 -9.47 -5.48 -4.98
N LEU A 203 -9.67 -6.73 -4.56
CA LEU A 203 -10.10 -7.06 -3.20
C LEU A 203 -9.08 -6.57 -2.15
N MET A 204 -7.80 -6.82 -2.41
CA MET A 204 -6.73 -6.38 -1.53
C MET A 204 -6.65 -4.84 -1.47
N ALA A 205 -6.80 -4.16 -2.59
CA ALA A 205 -6.84 -2.70 -2.64
C ALA A 205 -8.00 -2.14 -1.81
N GLY A 206 -9.22 -2.72 -1.95
CA GLY A 206 -10.39 -2.36 -1.15
C GLY A 206 -10.14 -2.55 0.35
N ARG A 207 -9.56 -3.70 0.73
CA ARG A 207 -9.20 -3.96 2.13
C ARG A 207 -8.22 -2.95 2.68
N LEU A 208 -7.16 -2.60 1.94
CA LEU A 208 -6.16 -1.62 2.35
C LEU A 208 -6.72 -0.20 2.40
N ALA A 209 -7.69 0.14 1.54
CA ALA A 209 -8.30 1.47 1.51
C ALA A 209 -9.10 1.78 2.79
N THR A 210 -9.67 0.77 3.43
CA THR A 210 -10.44 0.91 4.67
C THR A 210 -9.59 0.88 5.94
N LEU A 211 -8.29 0.57 5.82
CA LEU A 211 -7.42 0.39 6.97
C LEU A 211 -6.42 1.55 7.12
N PRO A 212 -6.24 2.07 8.35
CA PRO A 212 -5.16 3.02 8.62
C PRO A 212 -3.79 2.38 8.36
N VAL A 213 -2.77 3.23 8.15
CA VAL A 213 -1.46 2.80 7.62
C VAL A 213 -0.76 1.72 8.45
N GLN A 214 -0.89 1.75 9.77
CA GLN A 214 -0.27 0.80 10.68
C GLN A 214 -1.02 -0.53 10.81
N ARG A 215 -2.16 -0.70 10.15
CA ARG A 215 -2.98 -1.88 10.35
C ARG A 215 -2.76 -2.92 9.27
N ASN A 216 -2.26 -4.09 9.68
CA ASN A 216 -2.03 -5.21 8.79
C ASN A 216 -3.36 -5.76 8.21
N ILE A 217 -3.38 -6.07 6.92
CA ILE A 217 -4.55 -6.64 6.20
C ILE A 217 -4.97 -8.00 6.73
N ALA A 218 -4.02 -8.77 7.29
CA ALA A 218 -4.24 -10.09 7.85
C ALA A 218 -4.83 -10.08 9.28
N ARG A 219 -5.01 -8.90 9.87
CA ARG A 219 -5.49 -8.79 11.26
C ARG A 219 -6.89 -9.37 11.42
N VAL A 220 -6.99 -10.49 12.15
CA VAL A 220 -8.23 -11.25 12.36
C VAL A 220 -9.34 -10.41 13.04
N LYS A 221 -8.96 -9.48 13.93
CA LYS A 221 -9.91 -8.57 14.61
C LYS A 221 -10.67 -7.64 13.66
N ASN A 222 -10.18 -7.43 12.44
CA ASN A 222 -10.87 -6.60 11.43
C ASN A 222 -11.99 -7.35 10.69
N GLY A 223 -12.23 -8.62 11.06
CA GLY A 223 -13.19 -9.49 10.37
C GLY A 223 -12.58 -10.18 9.15
N ALA A 224 -13.30 -11.18 8.69
CA ALA A 224 -12.96 -11.91 7.47
C ALA A 224 -13.13 -11.01 6.22
N LEU A 225 -12.51 -11.44 5.12
CA LEU A 225 -12.82 -10.93 3.78
C LEU A 225 -14.27 -11.27 3.43
N LYS A 226 -14.92 -10.41 2.68
CA LYS A 226 -16.34 -10.55 2.35
C LYS A 226 -16.67 -11.65 1.32
N PRO A 227 -15.79 -12.03 0.37
CA PRO A 227 -16.07 -13.14 -0.55
C PRO A 227 -16.39 -14.45 0.16
N VAL A 228 -17.37 -15.18 -0.39
CA VAL A 228 -17.85 -16.47 0.15
C VAL A 228 -16.98 -17.65 -0.27
N ALA A 229 -16.17 -17.49 -1.31
CA ALA A 229 -15.23 -18.50 -1.81
C ALA A 229 -13.95 -17.83 -2.28
N MET A 230 -12.81 -18.48 -2.05
CA MET A 230 -11.51 -18.06 -2.57
C MET A 230 -10.70 -19.29 -3.00
N PHE A 231 -9.87 -19.09 -4.01
CA PHE A 231 -9.14 -20.16 -4.70
C PHE A 231 -7.67 -19.80 -4.84
N ILE A 232 -6.81 -20.83 -4.85
CA ILE A 232 -5.44 -20.74 -5.31
C ILE A 232 -5.34 -21.69 -6.51
N GLY A 233 -5.24 -21.12 -7.72
CA GLY A 233 -5.37 -21.87 -8.94
C GLY A 233 -6.75 -22.52 -9.07
N GLU A 234 -6.78 -23.84 -9.22
CA GLU A 234 -8.02 -24.60 -9.37
C GLU A 234 -8.62 -25.08 -8.04
N LYS A 235 -7.91 -24.96 -6.94
CA LYS A 235 -8.33 -25.51 -5.64
C LYS A 235 -8.89 -24.45 -4.70
N PRO A 236 -9.98 -24.75 -3.97
CA PRO A 236 -10.41 -23.91 -2.87
C PRO A 236 -9.29 -23.76 -1.83
N VAL A 237 -9.18 -22.59 -1.22
CA VAL A 237 -8.16 -22.28 -0.19
C VAL A 237 -8.17 -23.30 0.95
N GLU A 238 -9.35 -23.74 1.40
CA GLU A 238 -9.52 -24.72 2.46
C GLU A 238 -8.99 -26.13 2.14
N GLU A 239 -8.89 -26.46 0.85
CA GLU A 239 -8.34 -27.74 0.38
C GLU A 239 -6.88 -27.63 -0.03
N ASN A 240 -6.27 -26.44 0.06
CA ASN A 240 -4.92 -26.16 -0.43
C ASN A 240 -3.99 -25.56 0.66
N ALA A 241 -4.14 -25.99 1.90
CA ALA A 241 -3.39 -25.45 3.04
C ALA A 241 -1.85 -25.55 2.88
N SER A 242 -1.36 -26.60 2.19
CA SER A 242 0.08 -26.74 1.91
C SER A 242 0.57 -25.64 0.99
N ALA A 243 -0.13 -25.38 -0.13
CA ALA A 243 0.26 -24.31 -1.05
C ALA A 243 0.20 -22.92 -0.38
N VAL A 244 -0.79 -22.69 0.50
CA VAL A 244 -0.87 -21.46 1.30
C VAL A 244 0.39 -21.28 2.15
N SER A 245 0.85 -22.35 2.82
CA SER A 245 2.08 -22.31 3.64
C SER A 245 3.31 -22.06 2.78
N ASP A 246 3.48 -22.85 1.71
CA ASP A 246 4.65 -22.75 0.83
C ASP A 246 4.76 -21.37 0.18
N LEU A 247 3.65 -20.79 -0.23
CA LEU A 247 3.59 -19.43 -0.79
C LEU A 247 3.91 -18.37 0.25
N TYR A 248 3.37 -18.49 1.46
CA TYR A 248 3.69 -17.58 2.55
C TYR A 248 5.18 -17.63 2.91
N ASP A 249 5.74 -18.83 3.03
CA ASP A 249 7.16 -19.04 3.36
C ASP A 249 8.09 -18.51 2.25
N ALA A 250 7.58 -18.40 1.02
CA ALA A 250 8.28 -17.80 -0.11
C ALA A 250 8.00 -16.28 -0.29
N GLY A 251 7.28 -15.64 0.62
CA GLY A 251 7.06 -14.18 0.62
C GLY A 251 5.89 -13.68 -0.23
N TYR A 252 4.96 -14.56 -0.62
CA TYR A 252 3.75 -14.16 -1.32
C TYR A 252 2.60 -13.86 -0.37
N ILE A 253 1.74 -12.93 -0.74
CA ILE A 253 0.47 -12.67 -0.04
C ILE A 253 -0.58 -13.61 -0.62
N THR A 254 -1.32 -14.34 0.23
CA THR A 254 -2.37 -15.26 -0.22
C THR A 254 -3.58 -15.20 0.72
N PRO A 255 -4.76 -15.60 0.26
CA PRO A 255 -5.87 -15.88 1.17
C PRO A 255 -5.61 -17.16 1.97
N ARG A 256 -6.09 -17.18 3.20
CA ARG A 256 -6.07 -18.34 4.08
C ARG A 256 -7.36 -18.50 4.86
N LYS A 257 -7.57 -19.67 5.45
CA LYS A 257 -8.67 -19.96 6.36
C LYS A 257 -8.12 -20.39 7.74
N TYR A 258 -8.77 -19.96 8.82
CA TYR A 258 -8.43 -20.40 10.17
C TYR A 258 -9.42 -21.44 10.66
N VAL A 259 -8.93 -22.46 11.35
CA VAL A 259 -9.78 -23.45 12.02
C VAL A 259 -10.63 -22.73 13.08
N GLY A 260 -11.93 -22.99 13.07
CA GLY A 260 -12.86 -22.36 14.01
C GLY A 260 -13.25 -20.90 13.70
N LYS A 261 -12.81 -20.36 12.58
CA LYS A 261 -13.22 -19.03 12.10
C LYS A 261 -13.92 -19.13 10.74
N ALA A 262 -15.05 -18.42 10.59
CA ALA A 262 -15.73 -18.31 9.33
C ALA A 262 -15.02 -17.29 8.41
N GLY A 263 -15.08 -17.53 7.09
CA GLY A 263 -14.54 -16.64 6.07
C GLY A 263 -13.04 -16.79 5.84
N TYR A 264 -12.51 -15.92 4.99
CA TYR A 264 -11.13 -15.92 4.55
C TYR A 264 -10.39 -14.71 5.11
N PHE A 265 -9.07 -14.82 5.19
CA PHE A 265 -8.16 -13.76 5.67
C PHE A 265 -6.94 -13.77 4.76
N PHE A 266 -6.21 -12.66 4.67
CA PHE A 266 -4.88 -12.69 4.07
C PHE A 266 -3.88 -13.37 5.03
N THR A 267 -2.81 -13.96 4.48
CA THR A 267 -1.73 -14.58 5.28
C THR A 267 -0.92 -13.54 6.04
N ASP A 268 -0.47 -12.49 5.37
CA ASP A 268 0.24 -11.33 5.89
C ASP A 268 0.25 -10.22 4.81
N ASP A 269 1.11 -9.21 4.96
CA ASP A 269 1.32 -8.08 4.05
C ASP A 269 2.77 -7.98 3.57
N CYS A 270 3.38 -9.11 3.22
CA CYS A 270 4.78 -9.24 2.83
C CYS A 270 5.10 -8.44 1.55
N LEU A 271 6.32 -7.88 1.50
CA LEU A 271 6.93 -7.32 0.30
C LEU A 271 8.08 -8.24 -0.15
N ALA A 272 8.50 -8.11 -1.42
CA ALA A 272 9.49 -8.98 -2.02
C ALA A 272 10.93 -8.59 -1.62
N CYS A 273 11.25 -8.77 -0.35
CA CYS A 273 12.57 -8.49 0.21
C CYS A 273 12.84 -9.38 1.43
N GLU A 274 14.06 -9.33 1.95
CA GLU A 274 14.45 -10.08 3.14
C GLU A 274 13.53 -9.76 4.33
N GLN A 275 13.18 -10.78 5.12
CA GLN A 275 12.33 -10.61 6.31
C GLN A 275 12.95 -9.72 7.38
N THR A 276 14.27 -9.52 7.34
CA THR A 276 15.03 -8.65 8.23
C THR A 276 15.06 -7.19 7.80
N ASP A 277 14.56 -6.87 6.58
CA ASP A 277 14.39 -5.49 6.13
C ASP A 277 13.32 -4.78 6.99
N ASP A 278 13.61 -3.59 7.48
CA ASP A 278 12.69 -2.77 8.28
C ASP A 278 11.37 -2.48 7.54
N TYR A 279 11.38 -2.59 6.23
CA TYR A 279 10.26 -2.32 5.33
C TYR A 279 9.71 -3.59 4.65
N ALA A 280 9.96 -4.77 5.22
CA ALA A 280 9.51 -6.05 4.66
C ALA A 280 7.98 -6.21 4.59
N HIS A 281 7.22 -5.26 5.10
CA HIS A 281 5.77 -5.32 5.20
C HIS A 281 5.10 -4.03 4.71
N ILE A 282 3.95 -4.16 4.05
CA ILE A 282 3.15 -3.01 3.57
C ILE A 282 2.81 -2.05 4.70
N THR A 283 2.48 -2.55 5.89
CA THR A 283 2.21 -1.72 7.07
C THR A 283 3.40 -0.87 7.48
N ALA A 284 4.61 -1.43 7.53
CA ALA A 284 5.83 -0.68 7.81
C ALA A 284 6.09 0.38 6.71
N ARG A 285 5.95 -0.02 5.46
CA ARG A 285 6.11 0.86 4.30
C ARG A 285 5.12 2.02 4.31
N ARG A 286 3.83 1.75 4.47
CA ARG A 286 2.78 2.78 4.55
C ARG A 286 2.99 3.76 5.71
N THR A 287 3.41 3.23 6.87
CA THR A 287 3.68 4.05 8.06
C THR A 287 4.81 5.03 7.82
N VAL A 288 5.94 4.57 7.29
CA VAL A 288 7.09 5.45 6.99
C VAL A 288 6.77 6.40 5.84
N ASP A 289 6.09 5.95 4.81
CA ASP A 289 5.71 6.79 3.68
C ASP A 289 4.74 7.93 4.10
N LYS A 290 3.86 7.69 5.08
CA LYS A 290 3.03 8.74 5.68
C LYS A 290 3.87 9.75 6.46
N ALA A 291 4.78 9.27 7.30
CA ALA A 291 5.70 10.15 8.03
C ALA A 291 6.57 10.98 7.07
N TYR A 292 7.04 10.38 5.97
CA TYR A 292 7.76 11.09 4.90
C TYR A 292 6.94 12.24 4.32
N ARG A 293 5.68 12.01 3.95
CA ARG A 293 4.82 13.06 3.37
C ARG A 293 4.56 14.20 4.34
N ILE A 294 4.33 13.88 5.62
CA ILE A 294 4.14 14.90 6.68
C ILE A 294 5.41 15.71 6.86
N ALA A 295 6.56 15.03 6.94
CA ALA A 295 7.85 15.68 7.05
C ALA A 295 8.16 16.58 5.86
N TYR A 296 7.93 16.09 4.65
CA TYR A 296 8.13 16.86 3.42
C TYR A 296 7.28 18.14 3.41
N ALA A 297 5.98 18.03 3.72
CA ALA A 297 5.09 19.19 3.76
C ALA A 297 5.52 20.23 4.81
N ALA A 298 5.95 19.77 6.00
CA ALA A 298 6.42 20.66 7.06
C ALA A 298 7.75 21.35 6.69
N LEU A 299 8.66 20.63 6.02
CA LEU A 299 9.95 21.18 5.62
C LEU A 299 9.87 22.17 4.45
N LEU A 300 8.83 22.04 3.58
CA LEU A 300 8.63 22.99 2.48
C LEU A 300 8.45 24.43 2.96
N GLU A 301 7.85 24.64 4.12
CA GLU A 301 7.65 25.98 4.71
C GLU A 301 8.96 26.61 5.17
N LEU A 302 10.01 25.81 5.37
CA LEU A 302 11.34 26.25 5.80
C LEU A 302 12.34 26.38 4.65
N MET A 303 11.94 26.03 3.42
CA MET A 303 12.83 26.12 2.27
C MET A 303 13.18 27.58 1.96
N MET A 304 14.48 27.86 1.85
CA MET A 304 15.02 29.19 1.58
C MET A 304 14.74 30.24 2.68
N ASP A 305 14.39 29.79 3.89
CA ASP A 305 14.24 30.70 5.03
C ASP A 305 15.60 31.21 5.52
N GLU A 306 15.63 32.40 6.12
CA GLU A 306 16.81 33.03 6.69
C GLU A 306 17.15 32.40 8.05
N LEU A 307 18.32 31.79 8.15
CA LEU A 307 18.74 31.08 9.36
C LEU A 307 19.87 31.83 10.08
N SER A 308 19.68 32.08 11.39
CA SER A 308 20.72 32.63 12.24
C SER A 308 21.80 31.59 12.49
N VAL A 309 23.05 31.97 12.22
CA VAL A 309 24.25 31.13 12.40
C VAL A 309 25.17 31.68 13.48
N ASN A 310 26.00 30.84 14.02
CA ASN A 310 27.10 31.19 14.91
C ASN A 310 28.28 31.69 14.08
N GLU A 311 29.33 32.23 14.76
CA GLU A 311 30.55 32.74 14.11
C GLU A 311 31.29 31.69 13.27
N ASP A 312 31.14 30.40 13.61
CA ASP A 312 31.72 29.26 12.89
C ASP A 312 30.86 28.76 11.75
N GLY A 313 29.71 29.38 11.48
CA GLY A 313 28.77 29.01 10.41
C GLY A 313 27.83 27.86 10.77
N THR A 314 27.81 27.38 12.01
CA THR A 314 26.85 26.40 12.51
C THR A 314 25.53 27.08 12.88
N LEU A 315 24.42 26.27 12.93
CA LEU A 315 23.11 26.78 13.36
C LEU A 315 23.10 27.15 14.85
N GLN A 316 22.45 28.24 15.20
CA GLN A 316 22.20 28.56 16.59
C GLN A 316 21.32 27.49 17.26
N HIS A 317 21.60 27.17 18.51
CA HIS A 317 20.93 26.11 19.27
C HIS A 317 19.39 26.28 19.29
N GLY A 318 18.88 27.52 19.38
CA GLY A 318 17.45 27.81 19.34
C GLY A 318 16.79 27.43 18.02
N ILE A 319 17.48 27.60 16.89
CA ILE A 319 16.99 27.21 15.55
C ILE A 319 16.91 25.68 15.46
N ILE A 320 17.95 24.98 15.90
CA ILE A 320 17.99 23.52 15.95
C ILE A 320 16.80 22.97 16.73
N MET A 321 16.58 23.46 17.93
CA MET A 321 15.48 23.03 18.79
C MET A 321 14.11 23.32 18.18
N ALA A 322 13.94 24.48 17.55
CA ALA A 322 12.69 24.86 16.88
C ALA A 322 12.37 23.91 15.72
N TRP A 323 13.34 23.56 14.89
CA TRP A 323 13.16 22.66 13.78
C TRP A 323 12.85 21.22 14.24
N GLN A 324 13.60 20.72 15.24
CA GLN A 324 13.33 19.40 15.82
C GLN A 324 11.90 19.33 16.37
N GLN A 325 11.50 20.32 17.18
CA GLN A 325 10.17 20.35 17.79
C GLN A 325 9.04 20.49 16.76
N MET A 326 9.25 21.31 15.74
CA MET A 326 8.27 21.46 14.65
C MET A 326 8.03 20.13 13.94
N MET A 327 9.10 19.40 13.58
CA MET A 327 9.01 18.10 12.93
C MET A 327 8.37 17.05 13.82
N GLU A 328 8.78 16.97 15.09
CA GLU A 328 8.19 16.07 16.07
C GLU A 328 6.69 16.35 16.24
N ASN A 329 6.31 17.62 16.37
CA ASN A 329 4.91 18.03 16.53
C ASN A 329 4.08 17.69 15.30
N ALA A 330 4.60 17.94 14.10
CA ALA A 330 3.88 17.63 12.85
C ALA A 330 3.55 16.13 12.77
N VAL A 331 4.52 15.26 12.99
CA VAL A 331 4.34 13.81 12.90
C VAL A 331 3.55 13.27 14.10
N ASN A 332 3.85 13.70 15.33
CA ASN A 332 3.15 13.20 16.52
C ASN A 332 1.67 13.60 16.50
N ARG A 333 1.34 14.81 16.07
CA ARG A 333 -0.05 15.26 15.94
C ARG A 333 -0.82 14.47 14.89
N ALA A 334 -0.19 14.18 13.75
CA ALA A 334 -0.85 13.52 12.64
C ALA A 334 -0.91 12.00 12.78
N MET A 335 0.06 11.37 13.46
CA MET A 335 0.18 9.92 13.50
C MET A 335 0.13 9.34 14.92
N THR A 336 0.85 9.91 15.90
CA THR A 336 0.82 9.37 17.28
C THR A 336 -0.51 9.64 17.96
N ALA A 337 -1.04 10.84 17.84
CA ALA A 337 -2.32 11.22 18.43
C ALA A 337 -3.51 10.46 17.82
N THR A 338 -3.39 10.03 16.57
CA THR A 338 -4.40 9.21 15.86
C THR A 338 -4.21 7.70 16.06
N GLY A 339 -3.17 7.28 16.82
CA GLY A 339 -2.89 5.87 17.10
C GLY A 339 -2.26 5.11 15.94
N GLU A 340 -1.54 5.80 15.06
CA GLU A 340 -0.82 5.17 13.93
C GLU A 340 0.65 4.90 14.24
N LEU A 341 1.20 5.54 15.28
CA LEU A 341 2.51 5.23 15.84
C LEU A 341 2.37 4.79 17.30
N SER A 342 3.28 3.91 17.72
CA SER A 342 3.42 3.53 19.12
C SER A 342 4.06 4.66 19.91
N ALA A 343 3.39 5.11 20.99
CA ALA A 343 3.93 6.14 21.86
C ALA A 343 4.91 5.56 22.89
N ASP A 344 5.90 6.37 23.32
CA ASP A 344 6.73 6.12 24.50
C ASP A 344 6.03 6.58 25.78
N ALA A 345 6.75 6.57 26.90
CA ALA A 345 6.24 7.02 28.19
C ALA A 345 5.84 8.50 28.20
N ASP A 346 6.46 9.31 27.33
CA ASP A 346 6.19 10.74 27.18
C ASP A 346 5.05 11.01 26.19
N GLY A 347 4.42 9.96 25.63
CA GLY A 347 3.35 10.06 24.67
C GLY A 347 3.81 10.40 23.24
N THR A 348 5.09 10.22 22.91
CA THR A 348 5.68 10.54 21.60
C THR A 348 6.03 9.27 20.81
N GLY A 349 5.66 9.22 19.53
CA GLY A 349 6.01 8.15 18.60
C GLY A 349 7.03 8.57 17.55
N CYS A 350 7.47 9.84 17.57
CA CYS A 350 8.42 10.41 16.64
C CYS A 350 9.46 11.27 17.37
N LYS A 351 10.71 11.14 16.97
CA LYS A 351 11.82 11.97 17.43
C LYS A 351 12.61 12.50 16.22
N ALA A 352 12.95 13.78 16.27
CA ALA A 352 13.77 14.46 15.28
C ALA A 352 15.13 14.83 15.89
N TYR A 353 16.15 14.76 15.07
CA TYR A 353 17.51 15.15 15.46
C TYR A 353 18.19 15.91 14.32
N VAL A 354 18.73 17.08 14.63
CA VAL A 354 19.59 17.87 13.76
C VAL A 354 20.98 17.91 14.42
N ASP A 355 21.99 17.49 13.67
CA ASP A 355 23.37 17.55 14.16
C ASP A 355 23.80 19.01 14.33
N PRO A 356 24.17 19.45 15.56
CA PRO A 356 24.54 20.83 15.80
C PRO A 356 25.90 21.24 15.20
N THR A 357 26.70 20.28 14.73
CA THR A 357 28.03 20.55 14.15
C THR A 357 27.99 20.86 12.66
N GLN A 358 26.82 20.83 12.03
CA GLN A 358 26.67 21.14 10.60
C GLN A 358 26.96 22.62 10.32
N ASN A 359 27.92 22.88 9.45
CA ASN A 359 28.18 24.23 8.95
C ASN A 359 27.30 24.57 7.78
N VAL A 360 26.17 25.19 8.06
CA VAL A 360 25.14 25.53 7.04
C VAL A 360 25.60 26.70 6.15
N LEU A 361 26.40 27.62 6.70
CA LEU A 361 26.90 28.76 5.95
C LEU A 361 27.80 28.32 4.78
N SER A 362 28.60 27.27 4.98
CA SER A 362 29.50 26.75 3.94
C SER A 362 28.85 25.74 2.99
N THR A 363 27.87 24.97 3.47
CA THR A 363 27.28 23.86 2.72
C THR A 363 25.93 24.18 2.09
N SER A 364 25.24 25.20 2.60
CA SER A 364 23.83 25.51 2.29
C SER A 364 22.90 24.29 2.45
N LYS A 365 23.25 23.35 3.37
CA LYS A 365 22.57 22.08 3.59
C LYS A 365 22.32 21.84 5.07
N ILE A 366 21.14 21.34 5.41
CA ILE A 366 20.80 20.81 6.74
C ILE A 366 20.41 19.36 6.58
N GLU A 367 21.00 18.49 7.38
CA GLU A 367 20.60 17.10 7.55
C GLU A 367 19.79 16.94 8.83
N LEU A 368 18.57 16.43 8.67
CA LEU A 368 17.67 16.14 9.77
C LEU A 368 17.35 14.64 9.76
N THR A 369 17.52 13.99 10.89
CA THR A 369 17.15 12.60 11.11
C THR A 369 15.79 12.54 11.80
N LEU A 370 14.83 11.84 11.18
CA LEU A 370 13.51 11.59 11.75
C LEU A 370 13.36 10.11 12.04
N LYS A 371 13.05 9.75 13.28
CA LYS A 371 12.82 8.37 13.71
C LYS A 371 11.40 8.22 14.21
N VAL A 372 10.66 7.28 13.61
CA VAL A 372 9.29 6.94 13.99
C VAL A 372 9.25 5.57 14.67
N ARG A 373 8.34 5.39 15.61
CA ARG A 373 8.15 4.14 16.35
C ARG A 373 6.92 3.41 15.84
N PRO A 374 7.07 2.36 14.99
CA PRO A 374 5.96 1.56 14.52
C PRO A 374 5.39 0.68 15.64
N PHE A 375 4.21 0.11 15.41
CA PHE A 375 3.70 -0.98 16.24
C PHE A 375 4.41 -2.30 15.92
N GLY A 376 4.62 -3.13 16.95
CA GLY A 376 5.02 -4.52 16.78
C GLY A 376 3.83 -5.43 16.50
N TYR A 377 4.06 -6.54 15.78
CA TYR A 377 3.05 -7.54 15.44
C TYR A 377 3.47 -8.92 15.97
N ALA A 378 2.59 -9.57 16.73
CA ALA A 378 2.78 -10.96 17.13
C ALA A 378 2.32 -11.86 15.97
N ARG A 379 3.22 -12.21 15.05
CA ARG A 379 2.96 -13.14 13.95
C ARG A 379 2.94 -14.59 14.43
N TYR A 380 3.77 -14.90 15.41
CA TYR A 380 3.87 -16.22 16.01
C TYR A 380 3.57 -16.11 17.51
N VAL A 381 2.73 -17.01 18.03
CA VAL A 381 2.38 -17.08 19.44
C VAL A 381 2.51 -18.53 19.90
N ASP A 382 3.56 -18.84 20.65
CA ASP A 382 3.80 -20.15 21.19
C ASP A 382 3.22 -20.24 22.60
N VAL A 383 2.30 -21.15 22.81
CA VAL A 383 1.65 -21.38 24.12
C VAL A 383 2.10 -22.73 24.68
N LYS A 384 2.72 -22.71 25.86
CA LYS A 384 3.02 -23.92 26.62
C LYS A 384 1.83 -24.20 27.52
N LEU A 385 1.05 -25.25 27.22
CA LEU A 385 -0.11 -25.67 28.01
C LEU A 385 0.29 -26.84 28.92
N GLY A 386 -0.02 -26.74 30.19
CA GLY A 386 0.20 -27.80 31.20
C GLY A 386 -0.91 -27.81 32.21
N PHE A 387 -0.94 -28.85 33.03
CA PHE A 387 -1.86 -28.95 34.14
C PHE A 387 -1.32 -28.24 35.39
N GLN A 388 -2.16 -27.46 36.04
CA GLN A 388 -1.86 -26.95 37.37
C GLN A 388 -2.17 -28.01 38.38
N VAL A 389 -1.15 -28.56 39.07
CA VAL A 389 -1.31 -29.47 40.18
C VAL A 389 -1.21 -28.62 41.45
N GLU A 390 -2.27 -28.60 42.26
CA GLU A 390 -2.18 -28.04 43.61
C GLU A 390 -1.24 -28.91 44.41
N THR A 391 -0.05 -28.40 44.73
CA THR A 391 0.78 -29.00 45.79
C THR A 391 0.10 -28.69 47.10
N GLY A 392 -0.65 -29.67 47.61
CA GLY A 392 -1.23 -29.59 48.96
C GLY A 392 -0.17 -29.17 49.96
N LYS A 393 -0.52 -28.17 50.80
CA LYS A 393 0.23 -27.81 52.00
C LYS A 393 0.22 -28.94 53.00
#